data_e6bc4fe68f7c0da1542200814d2fcebe
#
_entry.id   e6bc4fe68f7c0da1542200814d2fcebe
#
_cell.length_a   1.000
_cell.length_b   1.000
_cell.length_c   1.000
_cell.angle_alpha   90.00
_cell.angle_beta   90.00
_cell.angle_gamma   90.00
#
_symmetry.space_group_name_H-M   'P 1'
#
loop_
_entity.id
_entity.type
_entity.pdbx_description
1 polymer ?
#
loop_
_entity_poly.entity_id
_entity_poly.type
_entity_poly.pdbx_seq_one_letter_code
_entity_poly.pdbx_strand_id
1 'polypeptide(L)'
;MSLEEKVGQTLMVHFHGELINDDAKTLVQDTKVGSIIYYNWSNGLTSPAQVQALSAGLQRLAKENRIPIPLLIAADQEGGVVARLQSGFTSFPGNRALGETSDPNLAELSALAIGQELQAVGINMNLAPVVDVNSNPRNPVIGVRSFGDDPETVIAFGKKSLAGFKQAAVIATLKHFPGYGDVAVDPHEDLPIIRKSKVELEQVELLPFAKLASSADAIMTAHILMPALDSENCSTLSEKTLGYLRNVIGFQGIIVADSLVMDGVLKKCHSVDEASIAALNAGCDLLILGGKLLVGEHTRFELTTADVQRVHSSIVKAVKSGRITEAKLNRAVERILKLKERYLNSKTLSVNSADLQEKINTPEHRGLAQKIASLALRAKEKETHKIAHLSDQKIFIVAPGILQTGLLNTSLFKIGKSVDSYFFNHLNPSSAEVDAVKKQAEAADVMIVCSYNAWKNPSAITLTQSLLGTTKPVIVLSLRDPLDSSLFSDADLVFTSFSPTVPSLQAICDHLAEKYE
;
A
#
# COMPACT_ATOMS: atom_id res chain seq x y z
N MET A 1 -31.87 1.99 13.81
CA MET A 1 -30.96 3.06 13.35
C MET A 1 -31.76 4.11 12.61
N SER A 2 -31.51 5.40 12.84
CA SER A 2 -32.04 6.49 12.03
C SER A 2 -31.40 6.46 10.63
N LEU A 3 -31.93 7.26 9.69
CA LEU A 3 -31.33 7.39 8.36
C LEU A 3 -29.90 7.94 8.44
N GLU A 4 -29.69 8.95 9.29
CA GLU A 4 -28.38 9.57 9.53
C GLU A 4 -27.37 8.55 10.10
N GLU A 5 -27.78 7.71 11.05
CA GLU A 5 -26.95 6.63 11.60
C GLU A 5 -26.60 5.57 10.52
N LYS A 6 -27.56 5.23 9.66
CA LYS A 6 -27.31 4.30 8.53
C LYS A 6 -26.28 4.86 7.54
N VAL A 7 -26.43 6.13 7.15
CA VAL A 7 -25.48 6.80 6.24
C VAL A 7 -24.10 6.87 6.89
N GLY A 8 -24.01 7.25 8.17
CA GLY A 8 -22.73 7.27 8.89
C GLY A 8 -21.98 5.93 8.84
N GLN A 9 -22.70 4.78 8.92
CA GLN A 9 -22.06 3.46 8.83
C GLN A 9 -21.42 3.18 7.47
N THR A 10 -21.85 3.85 6.39
CA THR A 10 -21.26 3.67 5.05
C THR A 10 -20.01 4.53 4.82
N LEU A 11 -19.57 5.32 5.80
CA LEU A 11 -18.45 6.24 5.66
C LEU A 11 -17.21 5.73 6.39
N MET A 12 -16.08 5.73 5.70
CA MET A 12 -14.74 5.56 6.26
C MET A 12 -13.97 6.87 6.04
N VAL A 13 -13.58 7.51 7.14
CA VAL A 13 -13.03 8.86 7.12
C VAL A 13 -11.71 8.93 7.89
N HIS A 14 -10.93 9.99 7.66
CA HIS A 14 -9.77 10.33 8.49
C HIS A 14 -10.01 11.67 9.20
N PHE A 15 -9.15 11.98 10.14
CA PHE A 15 -9.07 13.29 10.81
C PHE A 15 -7.62 13.58 11.19
N HIS A 16 -7.29 14.84 11.49
CA HIS A 16 -5.98 15.21 11.98
C HIS A 16 -5.93 15.14 13.50
N GLY A 17 -5.00 14.32 14.01
CA GLY A 17 -4.77 14.19 15.46
C GLY A 17 -4.10 12.87 15.82
N GLU A 18 -3.10 12.95 16.67
CA GLU A 18 -2.38 11.78 17.22
C GLU A 18 -3.15 11.12 18.38
N LEU A 19 -4.07 11.87 18.96
CA LEU A 19 -4.98 11.45 20.03
C LEU A 19 -6.40 11.95 19.73
N ILE A 20 -7.36 11.56 20.58
CA ILE A 20 -8.75 12.01 20.49
C ILE A 20 -8.82 13.53 20.67
N ASN A 21 -9.50 14.17 19.74
CA ASN A 21 -9.76 15.61 19.70
C ASN A 21 -11.23 15.89 19.34
N ASP A 22 -11.59 17.16 19.16
CA ASP A 22 -12.96 17.55 18.85
C ASP A 22 -13.41 17.10 17.45
N ASP A 23 -12.50 17.03 16.47
CA ASP A 23 -12.81 16.46 15.16
C ASP A 23 -13.20 14.98 15.26
N ALA A 24 -12.42 14.18 16.02
CA ALA A 24 -12.74 12.77 16.26
C ALA A 24 -14.11 12.61 16.94
N LYS A 25 -14.42 13.45 17.94
CA LYS A 25 -15.74 13.45 18.62
C LYS A 25 -16.86 13.79 17.64
N THR A 26 -16.71 14.87 16.88
CA THR A 26 -17.71 15.30 15.89
C THR A 26 -17.97 14.23 14.83
N LEU A 27 -16.94 13.58 14.31
CA LEU A 27 -17.10 12.51 13.32
C LEU A 27 -17.81 11.29 13.92
N VAL A 28 -17.38 10.84 15.10
CA VAL A 28 -17.91 9.60 15.70
C VAL A 28 -19.26 9.83 16.39
N GLN A 29 -19.44 10.94 17.12
CA GLN A 29 -20.62 11.16 17.96
C GLN A 29 -21.71 11.99 17.28
N ASP A 30 -21.38 12.95 16.41
CA ASP A 30 -22.37 13.78 15.73
C ASP A 30 -22.69 13.25 14.33
N THR A 31 -21.66 12.98 13.51
CA THR A 31 -21.82 12.47 12.14
C THR A 31 -22.11 10.98 12.10
N LYS A 32 -21.83 10.23 13.18
CA LYS A 32 -22.09 8.78 13.33
C LYS A 32 -21.31 7.92 12.33
N VAL A 33 -20.09 8.36 11.93
CA VAL A 33 -19.26 7.58 11.00
C VAL A 33 -19.00 6.17 11.53
N GLY A 34 -19.04 5.19 10.66
CA GLY A 34 -18.87 3.79 11.01
C GLY A 34 -17.44 3.31 10.98
N SER A 35 -16.53 4.07 10.35
CA SER A 35 -15.16 3.62 10.12
C SER A 35 -14.17 4.77 10.08
N ILE A 36 -12.94 4.50 10.55
CA ILE A 36 -11.80 5.42 10.50
C ILE A 36 -10.65 4.76 9.74
N ILE A 37 -9.99 5.53 8.88
CA ILE A 37 -8.75 5.13 8.21
C ILE A 37 -7.58 5.95 8.74
N TYR A 38 -6.46 5.29 9.05
CA TYR A 38 -5.26 5.94 9.54
C TYR A 38 -4.26 6.24 8.42
N TYR A 39 -3.71 7.45 8.48
CA TYR A 39 -2.57 7.86 7.67
C TYR A 39 -1.48 8.44 8.58
N ASN A 40 -0.21 8.17 8.26
CA ASN A 40 0.92 8.68 9.03
C ASN A 40 1.01 10.22 9.03
N TRP A 41 0.63 10.87 7.95
CA TRP A 41 0.63 12.35 7.87
C TRP A 41 -0.50 13.04 8.63
N SER A 42 -1.59 12.34 8.98
CA SER A 42 -2.72 12.91 9.73
C SER A 42 -2.79 12.41 11.18
N ASN A 43 -2.38 11.17 11.45
CA ASN A 43 -2.52 10.53 12.76
C ASN A 43 -1.18 10.27 13.47
N GLY A 44 -0.07 10.78 12.93
CA GLY A 44 1.28 10.63 13.46
C GLY A 44 1.82 9.21 13.31
N LEU A 45 1.17 8.21 13.89
CA LEU A 45 1.56 6.79 13.90
C LEU A 45 3.02 6.60 14.32
N THR A 46 3.44 7.38 15.36
CA THR A 46 4.82 7.55 15.78
C THR A 46 5.34 6.39 16.65
N SER A 47 4.44 5.65 17.28
CA SER A 47 4.76 4.47 18.09
C SER A 47 3.54 3.56 18.26
N PRO A 48 3.75 2.26 18.56
CA PRO A 48 2.67 1.33 18.86
C PRO A 48 1.76 1.81 20.02
N ALA A 49 2.33 2.41 21.06
CA ALA A 49 1.57 2.90 22.20
C ALA A 49 0.65 4.07 21.83
N GLN A 50 1.12 4.99 20.99
CA GLN A 50 0.31 6.12 20.51
C GLN A 50 -0.86 5.60 19.65
N VAL A 51 -0.63 4.66 18.71
CA VAL A 51 -1.67 4.09 17.86
C VAL A 51 -2.71 3.33 18.70
N GLN A 52 -2.25 2.55 19.69
CA GLN A 52 -3.14 1.82 20.60
C GLN A 52 -4.04 2.78 21.41
N ALA A 53 -3.46 3.86 21.95
CA ALA A 53 -4.22 4.86 22.71
C ALA A 53 -5.26 5.58 21.84
N LEU A 54 -4.92 5.91 20.59
CA LEU A 54 -5.82 6.51 19.62
C LEU A 54 -6.99 5.56 19.30
N SER A 55 -6.70 4.30 18.97
CA SER A 55 -7.71 3.29 18.63
C SER A 55 -8.66 3.02 19.81
N ALA A 56 -8.11 2.85 21.01
CA ALA A 56 -8.92 2.67 22.23
C ALA A 56 -9.81 3.88 22.53
N GLY A 57 -9.31 5.09 22.29
CA GLY A 57 -10.06 6.32 22.44
C GLY A 57 -11.24 6.41 21.47
N LEU A 58 -11.04 6.08 20.19
CA LEU A 58 -12.08 6.05 19.16
C LEU A 58 -13.18 5.03 19.49
N GLN A 59 -12.80 3.82 19.92
CA GLN A 59 -13.78 2.81 20.32
C GLN A 59 -14.60 3.23 21.55
N ARG A 60 -14.00 3.98 22.50
CA ARG A 60 -14.75 4.56 23.63
C ARG A 60 -15.79 5.58 23.16
N LEU A 61 -15.43 6.50 22.26
CA LEU A 61 -16.39 7.45 21.68
C LEU A 61 -17.56 6.73 21.00
N ALA A 62 -17.27 5.67 20.22
CA ALA A 62 -18.31 4.88 19.56
C ALA A 62 -19.24 4.17 20.56
N LYS A 63 -18.70 3.69 21.69
CA LYS A 63 -19.47 3.03 22.75
C LYS A 63 -20.43 3.98 23.47
N GLU A 64 -20.13 5.27 23.51
CA GLU A 64 -20.97 6.31 24.14
C GLU A 64 -22.14 6.74 23.25
N ASN A 65 -22.20 6.32 21.99
CA ASN A 65 -23.32 6.61 21.10
C ASN A 65 -24.61 5.92 21.57
N ARG A 66 -25.77 6.50 21.21
CA ARG A 66 -27.11 5.93 21.48
C ARG A 66 -27.23 4.46 21.04
N ILE A 67 -26.62 4.11 19.91
CA ILE A 67 -26.43 2.74 19.44
C ILE A 67 -24.92 2.48 19.42
N PRO A 68 -24.40 1.68 20.35
CA PRO A 68 -22.95 1.50 20.53
C PRO A 68 -22.38 0.50 19.51
N ILE A 69 -22.25 0.95 18.26
CA ILE A 69 -21.67 0.14 17.18
C ILE A 69 -20.16 0.39 17.12
N PRO A 70 -19.30 -0.64 17.24
CA PRO A 70 -17.86 -0.48 17.14
C PRO A 70 -17.43 0.06 15.78
N LEU A 71 -16.30 0.79 15.74
CA LEU A 71 -15.71 1.29 14.51
C LEU A 71 -14.88 0.22 13.80
N LEU A 72 -14.96 0.20 12.47
CA LEU A 72 -13.85 -0.33 11.69
C LEU A 72 -12.71 0.68 11.74
N ILE A 73 -11.53 0.25 12.15
CA ILE A 73 -10.31 1.06 12.13
C ILE A 73 -9.37 0.40 11.14
N ALA A 74 -9.04 1.12 10.08
CA ALA A 74 -8.32 0.59 8.92
C ALA A 74 -6.98 1.29 8.69
N ALA A 75 -6.05 0.58 8.05
CA ALA A 75 -4.81 1.14 7.49
C ALA A 75 -4.40 0.38 6.24
N ASP A 76 -3.59 1.01 5.37
CA ASP A 76 -2.87 0.35 4.29
C ASP A 76 -1.55 -0.21 4.84
N GLN A 77 -1.52 -1.45 5.25
CA GLN A 77 -0.32 -2.14 5.72
C GLN A 77 -0.04 -3.33 4.80
N GLU A 78 0.42 -3.03 3.57
CA GLU A 78 0.76 -4.02 2.54
C GLU A 78 2.13 -4.66 2.79
N GLY A 79 3.02 -3.92 3.47
CA GLY A 79 4.46 -4.17 3.49
C GLY A 79 5.19 -3.49 2.32
N GLY A 80 6.51 -3.52 2.34
CA GLY A 80 7.32 -2.88 1.30
C GLY A 80 7.09 -1.38 1.22
N VAL A 81 6.71 -0.90 0.02
CA VAL A 81 6.56 0.54 -0.26
C VAL A 81 5.27 1.16 0.28
N VAL A 82 4.29 0.33 0.65
CA VAL A 82 3.01 0.80 1.23
C VAL A 82 2.84 0.20 2.61
N ALA A 83 3.32 0.92 3.61
CA ALA A 83 3.17 0.60 5.02
C ALA A 83 2.96 1.91 5.79
N ARG A 84 1.81 2.05 6.48
CA ARG A 84 1.52 3.25 7.27
C ARG A 84 2.18 3.19 8.64
N LEU A 85 2.22 2.01 9.24
CA LEU A 85 2.83 1.74 10.52
C LEU A 85 4.28 1.31 10.28
N GLN A 86 5.22 2.18 10.63
CA GLN A 86 6.65 1.95 10.42
C GLN A 86 7.43 2.00 11.74
N SER A 87 7.30 3.10 12.49
CA SER A 87 8.06 3.32 13.73
C SER A 87 7.64 2.34 14.83
N GLY A 88 8.54 1.45 15.20
CA GLY A 88 8.33 0.43 16.22
C GLY A 88 7.62 -0.85 15.73
N PHE A 89 7.24 -0.92 14.46
CA PHE A 89 6.62 -2.10 13.83
C PHE A 89 7.62 -2.86 12.96
N THR A 90 7.29 -4.11 12.63
CA THR A 90 8.13 -4.92 11.75
C THR A 90 8.04 -4.44 10.31
N SER A 91 9.19 -4.19 9.70
CA SER A 91 9.29 -3.79 8.30
C SER A 91 9.33 -5.03 7.40
N PHE A 92 8.19 -5.42 6.83
CA PHE A 92 8.13 -6.55 5.88
C PHE A 92 8.46 -6.11 4.45
N PRO A 93 9.14 -6.94 3.63
CA PRO A 93 9.59 -6.58 2.28
C PRO A 93 8.47 -6.29 1.27
N GLY A 94 7.25 -6.79 1.47
CA GLY A 94 6.11 -6.58 0.59
C GLY A 94 5.88 -7.69 -0.44
N ASN A 95 4.85 -7.50 -1.27
CA ASN A 95 4.27 -8.58 -2.06
C ASN A 95 5.20 -9.10 -3.15
N ARG A 96 5.89 -8.23 -3.91
CA ARG A 96 6.79 -8.71 -4.98
C ARG A 96 7.94 -9.52 -4.39
N ALA A 97 8.52 -9.07 -3.28
CA ALA A 97 9.55 -9.83 -2.60
C ALA A 97 9.03 -11.19 -2.13
N LEU A 98 7.79 -11.25 -1.62
CA LEU A 98 7.14 -12.54 -1.30
C LEU A 98 7.00 -13.43 -2.55
N GLY A 99 6.47 -12.91 -3.66
CA GLY A 99 6.33 -13.65 -4.91
C GLY A 99 7.64 -14.24 -5.43
N GLU A 100 8.73 -13.49 -5.30
CA GLU A 100 10.08 -13.93 -5.70
C GLU A 100 10.61 -15.08 -4.83
N THR A 101 10.09 -15.30 -3.63
CA THR A 101 10.48 -16.45 -2.80
C THR A 101 9.98 -17.78 -3.35
N SER A 102 8.97 -17.78 -4.21
CA SER A 102 8.27 -18.97 -4.73
C SER A 102 7.64 -19.85 -3.63
N ASP A 103 7.51 -19.35 -2.39
CA ASP A 103 6.87 -20.05 -1.26
C ASP A 103 5.66 -19.26 -0.73
N PRO A 104 4.44 -19.59 -1.17
CA PRO A 104 3.23 -18.90 -0.71
C PRO A 104 2.98 -19.00 0.81
N ASN A 105 3.57 -19.97 1.53
CA ASN A 105 3.42 -20.04 2.97
C ASN A 105 4.06 -18.87 3.70
N LEU A 106 5.10 -18.26 3.12
CA LEU A 106 5.69 -17.04 3.65
C LEU A 106 4.71 -15.85 3.60
N ALA A 107 3.80 -15.82 2.63
CA ALA A 107 2.74 -14.82 2.59
C ALA A 107 1.70 -15.03 3.71
N GLU A 108 1.38 -16.28 4.05
CA GLU A 108 0.51 -16.57 5.20
C GLU A 108 1.14 -16.12 6.50
N LEU A 109 2.39 -16.48 6.74
CA LEU A 109 3.14 -16.09 7.94
C LEU A 109 3.33 -14.58 8.05
N SER A 110 3.68 -13.91 6.95
CA SER A 110 3.83 -12.46 6.91
C SER A 110 2.50 -11.75 7.20
N ALA A 111 1.40 -12.19 6.58
CA ALA A 111 0.07 -11.63 6.81
C ALA A 111 -0.43 -11.88 8.24
N LEU A 112 -0.12 -13.04 8.83
CA LEU A 112 -0.42 -13.34 10.24
C LEU A 112 0.34 -12.38 11.16
N ALA A 113 1.65 -12.20 10.95
CA ALA A 113 2.48 -11.30 11.75
C ALA A 113 2.01 -9.84 11.64
N ILE A 114 1.78 -9.33 10.42
CA ILE A 114 1.22 -7.99 10.19
C ILE A 114 -0.14 -7.86 10.90
N GLY A 115 -1.01 -8.85 10.76
CA GLY A 115 -2.33 -8.84 11.39
C GLY A 115 -2.26 -8.84 12.92
N GLN A 116 -1.33 -9.57 13.53
CA GLN A 116 -1.10 -9.57 14.97
C GLN A 116 -0.64 -8.20 15.47
N GLU A 117 0.26 -7.53 14.74
CA GLU A 117 0.72 -6.18 15.07
C GLU A 117 -0.42 -5.15 14.94
N LEU A 118 -1.22 -5.23 13.87
CA LEU A 118 -2.40 -4.39 13.68
C LEU A 118 -3.41 -4.56 14.82
N GLN A 119 -3.74 -5.80 15.15
CA GLN A 119 -4.71 -6.13 16.19
C GLN A 119 -4.23 -5.65 17.58
N ALA A 120 -2.93 -5.76 17.88
CA ALA A 120 -2.34 -5.30 19.14
C ALA A 120 -2.50 -3.79 19.37
N VAL A 121 -2.62 -2.99 18.32
CA VAL A 121 -2.87 -1.54 18.39
C VAL A 121 -4.33 -1.16 18.10
N GLY A 122 -5.24 -2.14 17.99
CA GLY A 122 -6.67 -1.92 17.80
C GLY A 122 -7.10 -1.59 16.38
N ILE A 123 -6.23 -1.81 15.38
CA ILE A 123 -6.59 -1.77 13.97
C ILE A 123 -7.18 -3.13 13.60
N ASN A 124 -8.42 -3.14 13.10
CA ASN A 124 -9.20 -4.36 12.88
C ASN A 124 -9.48 -4.65 11.39
N MET A 125 -9.05 -3.74 10.49
CA MET A 125 -9.18 -3.91 9.04
C MET A 125 -7.89 -3.49 8.35
N ASN A 126 -7.35 -4.36 7.50
CA ASN A 126 -6.23 -4.03 6.64
C ASN A 126 -6.71 -3.87 5.20
N LEU A 127 -6.36 -2.76 4.57
CA LEU A 127 -6.60 -2.53 3.14
C LEU A 127 -5.52 -3.23 2.31
N ALA A 128 -5.44 -4.55 2.46
CA ALA A 128 -4.52 -5.50 1.82
C ALA A 128 -5.14 -6.92 1.86
N PRO A 129 -4.71 -7.85 0.99
CA PRO A 129 -3.60 -7.75 0.04
C PRO A 129 -3.98 -7.16 -1.32
N VAL A 130 -2.96 -6.66 -2.04
CA VAL A 130 -3.07 -6.34 -3.47
C VAL A 130 -3.03 -7.63 -4.26
N VAL A 131 -4.04 -7.86 -5.10
CA VAL A 131 -4.15 -9.03 -6.00
C VAL A 131 -4.26 -8.62 -7.47
N ASP A 132 -3.82 -7.40 -7.78
CA ASP A 132 -3.60 -6.97 -9.16
C ASP A 132 -2.46 -7.77 -9.77
N VAL A 133 -2.64 -8.29 -10.99
CA VAL A 133 -1.60 -8.98 -11.76
C VAL A 133 -0.79 -7.93 -12.50
N ASN A 134 0.51 -7.75 -12.17
CA ASN A 134 1.35 -6.72 -12.77
C ASN A 134 1.78 -7.09 -14.20
N SER A 135 0.80 -7.27 -15.10
CA SER A 135 1.01 -7.68 -16.49
C SER A 135 1.73 -6.62 -17.34
N ASN A 136 1.66 -5.35 -16.95
CA ASN A 136 2.46 -4.27 -17.53
C ASN A 136 3.67 -3.97 -16.64
N PRO A 137 4.90 -4.31 -17.03
CA PRO A 137 6.08 -4.05 -16.21
C PRO A 137 6.35 -2.55 -15.97
N ARG A 138 5.79 -1.66 -16.82
CA ARG A 138 5.86 -0.21 -16.65
C ARG A 138 4.66 0.39 -15.93
N ASN A 139 3.90 -0.42 -15.19
CA ASN A 139 2.80 0.07 -14.39
C ASN A 139 3.31 1.05 -13.30
N PRO A 140 2.82 2.32 -13.31
CA PRO A 140 3.35 3.34 -12.40
C PRO A 140 2.88 3.19 -10.94
N VAL A 141 1.85 2.39 -10.69
CA VAL A 141 1.12 2.35 -9.40
C VAL A 141 1.26 1.01 -8.70
N ILE A 142 1.11 -0.08 -9.42
CA ILE A 142 1.15 -1.44 -8.86
C ILE A 142 2.59 -1.92 -8.74
N GLY A 143 3.27 -2.25 -9.82
CA GLY A 143 4.67 -2.68 -9.78
C GLY A 143 4.94 -3.69 -8.66
N VAL A 144 5.85 -3.34 -7.74
CA VAL A 144 6.24 -4.19 -6.59
C VAL A 144 5.16 -4.41 -5.53
N ARG A 145 4.00 -3.76 -5.62
CA ARG A 145 2.85 -4.03 -4.76
C ARG A 145 2.12 -5.31 -5.15
N SER A 146 2.27 -5.80 -6.39
CA SER A 146 1.77 -7.10 -6.83
C SER A 146 2.68 -8.24 -6.37
N PHE A 147 2.13 -9.43 -6.16
CA PHE A 147 2.90 -10.66 -5.94
C PHE A 147 3.63 -11.15 -7.19
N GLY A 148 3.13 -10.80 -8.38
CA GLY A 148 3.71 -11.25 -9.64
C GLY A 148 3.05 -10.67 -10.88
N ASP A 149 3.52 -11.14 -12.01
CA ASP A 149 3.06 -10.77 -13.35
C ASP A 149 2.20 -11.86 -14.01
N ASP A 150 1.97 -12.97 -13.32
CA ASP A 150 1.05 -14.03 -13.71
C ASP A 150 -0.09 -14.24 -12.69
N PRO A 151 -1.31 -14.58 -13.14
CA PRO A 151 -2.47 -14.73 -12.27
C PRO A 151 -2.34 -15.86 -11.24
N GLU A 152 -1.70 -16.97 -11.57
CA GLU A 152 -1.62 -18.14 -10.68
C GLU A 152 -0.74 -17.84 -9.46
N THR A 153 0.40 -17.17 -9.66
CA THR A 153 1.23 -16.67 -8.56
C THR A 153 0.41 -15.72 -7.67
N VAL A 154 -0.27 -14.74 -8.26
CA VAL A 154 -1.08 -13.76 -7.49
C VAL A 154 -2.18 -14.47 -6.70
N ILE A 155 -2.85 -15.45 -7.27
CA ILE A 155 -3.89 -16.25 -6.59
C ILE A 155 -3.30 -17.05 -5.44
N ALA A 156 -2.19 -17.75 -5.66
CA ALA A 156 -1.56 -18.59 -4.64
C ALA A 156 -1.14 -17.78 -3.42
N PHE A 157 -0.44 -16.68 -3.62
CA PHE A 157 0.02 -15.79 -2.55
C PHE A 157 -1.13 -15.01 -1.91
N GLY A 158 -2.06 -14.49 -2.70
CA GLY A 158 -3.27 -13.80 -2.21
C GLY A 158 -4.13 -14.69 -1.32
N LYS A 159 -4.35 -15.95 -1.70
CA LYS A 159 -5.07 -16.94 -0.89
C LYS A 159 -4.42 -17.15 0.48
N LYS A 160 -3.10 -17.27 0.51
CA LYS A 160 -2.32 -17.46 1.73
C LYS A 160 -2.33 -16.21 2.60
N SER A 161 -2.21 -15.02 2.02
CA SER A 161 -2.34 -13.77 2.76
C SER A 161 -3.71 -13.62 3.43
N LEU A 162 -4.80 -13.95 2.72
CA LEU A 162 -6.14 -13.96 3.32
C LEU A 162 -6.22 -14.91 4.52
N ALA A 163 -5.61 -16.09 4.42
CA ALA A 163 -5.57 -17.05 5.53
C ALA A 163 -4.84 -16.48 6.75
N GLY A 164 -3.69 -15.83 6.55
CA GLY A 164 -2.92 -15.21 7.63
C GLY A 164 -3.68 -14.09 8.34
N PHE A 165 -4.28 -13.15 7.60
CA PHE A 165 -5.11 -12.10 8.20
C PHE A 165 -6.32 -12.64 8.95
N LYS A 166 -6.97 -13.69 8.41
CA LYS A 166 -8.08 -14.35 9.07
C LYS A 166 -7.64 -15.00 10.40
N GLN A 167 -6.48 -15.63 10.45
CA GLN A 167 -5.92 -16.20 11.69
C GLN A 167 -5.63 -15.11 12.73
N ALA A 168 -5.18 -13.92 12.29
CA ALA A 168 -4.98 -12.76 13.16
C ALA A 168 -6.28 -12.05 13.58
N ALA A 169 -7.45 -12.52 13.11
CA ALA A 169 -8.74 -11.87 13.31
C ALA A 169 -8.80 -10.41 12.81
N VAL A 170 -8.11 -10.11 11.70
CA VAL A 170 -8.13 -8.82 11.00
C VAL A 170 -8.84 -8.99 9.67
N ILE A 171 -9.75 -8.05 9.37
CA ILE A 171 -10.49 -8.01 8.10
C ILE A 171 -9.51 -7.66 6.98
N ALA A 172 -9.38 -8.55 6.00
CA ALA A 172 -8.57 -8.33 4.81
C ALA A 172 -9.40 -7.78 3.66
N THR A 173 -8.79 -6.91 2.84
CA THR A 173 -9.43 -6.29 1.69
C THR A 173 -8.66 -6.58 0.42
N LEU A 174 -9.21 -7.41 -0.46
CA LEU A 174 -8.63 -7.62 -1.80
C LEU A 174 -8.74 -6.35 -2.63
N LYS A 175 -7.67 -5.97 -3.34
CA LYS A 175 -7.63 -4.75 -4.16
C LYS A 175 -6.74 -4.88 -5.39
N HIS A 176 -7.07 -4.12 -6.44
CA HIS A 176 -8.14 -3.18 -6.65
C HIS A 176 -9.05 -3.70 -7.78
N PHE A 177 -10.27 -4.09 -7.44
CA PHE A 177 -11.21 -4.66 -8.43
C PHE A 177 -11.63 -3.64 -9.50
N PRO A 178 -11.62 -4.00 -10.79
CA PRO A 178 -11.52 -5.34 -11.40
C PRO A 178 -10.09 -5.76 -11.80
N GLY A 179 -9.06 -5.05 -11.40
CA GLY A 179 -7.65 -5.32 -11.67
C GLY A 179 -6.95 -4.11 -12.28
N TYR A 180 -5.82 -3.73 -11.69
CA TYR A 180 -5.10 -2.49 -11.97
C TYR A 180 -3.73 -2.71 -12.60
N GLY A 181 -3.38 -3.98 -12.89
CA GLY A 181 -2.00 -4.37 -13.22
C GLY A 181 -1.52 -3.98 -14.60
N ASP A 182 -2.43 -3.67 -15.55
CA ASP A 182 -2.09 -3.32 -16.95
C ASP A 182 -2.21 -1.83 -17.27
N VAL A 183 -2.26 -0.95 -16.26
CA VAL A 183 -2.36 0.48 -16.54
C VAL A 183 -1.01 1.11 -16.87
N ALA A 184 -1.03 2.15 -17.72
CA ALA A 184 0.12 2.95 -18.10
C ALA A 184 0.09 4.37 -17.50
N VAL A 185 -1.01 4.74 -16.82
CA VAL A 185 -1.25 6.07 -16.24
C VAL A 185 -1.59 5.92 -14.76
N ASP A 186 -1.10 6.84 -13.93
CA ASP A 186 -1.45 6.90 -12.52
C ASP A 186 -2.85 7.50 -12.32
N PRO A 187 -3.77 6.84 -11.59
CA PRO A 187 -5.13 7.34 -11.33
C PRO A 187 -5.18 8.62 -10.49
N HIS A 188 -4.07 8.98 -9.85
CA HIS A 188 -3.93 10.28 -9.20
C HIS A 188 -3.75 11.43 -10.22
N GLU A 189 -3.41 11.11 -11.46
CA GLU A 189 -3.18 12.09 -12.53
C GLU A 189 -4.33 12.11 -13.54
N ASP A 190 -4.85 10.93 -13.95
CA ASP A 190 -5.97 10.80 -14.88
C ASP A 190 -6.70 9.46 -14.69
N LEU A 191 -7.88 9.30 -15.35
CA LEU A 191 -8.63 8.05 -15.32
C LEU A 191 -7.97 7.00 -16.24
N PRO A 192 -7.37 5.93 -15.69
CA PRO A 192 -6.77 4.89 -16.51
C PRO A 192 -7.83 4.09 -17.29
N ILE A 193 -7.44 3.59 -18.47
CA ILE A 193 -8.32 2.80 -19.33
C ILE A 193 -7.60 1.50 -19.73
N ILE A 194 -8.23 0.34 -19.49
CA ILE A 194 -7.78 -0.95 -20.01
C ILE A 194 -8.71 -1.38 -21.13
N ARG A 195 -8.15 -1.47 -22.36
CA ARG A 195 -8.90 -1.81 -23.60
C ARG A 195 -8.66 -3.28 -23.98
N LYS A 196 -9.08 -4.19 -23.12
CA LYS A 196 -9.09 -5.63 -23.35
C LYS A 196 -10.52 -6.12 -23.59
N SER A 197 -10.67 -7.22 -24.32
CA SER A 197 -11.94 -7.93 -24.41
C SER A 197 -12.32 -8.52 -23.04
N LYS A 198 -13.59 -8.84 -22.85
CA LYS A 198 -14.05 -9.47 -21.62
C LYS A 198 -13.36 -10.81 -21.35
N VAL A 199 -13.09 -11.59 -22.38
CA VAL A 199 -12.38 -12.87 -22.28
C VAL A 199 -10.94 -12.68 -21.78
N GLU A 200 -10.22 -11.68 -22.30
CA GLU A 200 -8.86 -11.36 -21.83
C GLU A 200 -8.87 -10.88 -20.37
N LEU A 201 -9.84 -10.03 -19.99
CA LEU A 201 -9.99 -9.60 -18.59
C LEU A 201 -10.28 -10.78 -17.64
N GLU A 202 -11.12 -11.72 -18.05
CA GLU A 202 -11.46 -12.93 -17.27
C GLU A 202 -10.27 -13.87 -17.12
N GLN A 203 -9.30 -13.83 -18.03
CA GLN A 203 -8.09 -14.65 -17.96
C GLN A 203 -6.98 -14.04 -17.08
N VAL A 204 -6.95 -12.74 -16.91
CA VAL A 204 -5.85 -12.05 -16.21
C VAL A 204 -6.38 -11.20 -15.05
N GLU A 205 -7.00 -10.04 -15.33
CA GLU A 205 -7.34 -9.03 -14.31
C GLU A 205 -8.40 -9.51 -13.33
N LEU A 206 -9.47 -10.13 -13.84
CA LEU A 206 -10.60 -10.60 -13.04
C LEU A 206 -10.35 -11.95 -12.37
N LEU A 207 -9.40 -12.74 -12.87
CA LEU A 207 -9.19 -14.12 -12.40
C LEU A 207 -8.85 -14.22 -10.92
N PRO A 208 -7.93 -13.41 -10.33
CA PRO A 208 -7.65 -13.45 -8.90
C PRO A 208 -8.90 -13.17 -8.05
N PHE A 209 -9.70 -12.19 -8.45
CA PHE A 209 -10.94 -11.86 -7.72
C PHE A 209 -11.96 -13.00 -7.81
N ALA A 210 -12.15 -13.59 -8.98
CA ALA A 210 -13.06 -14.73 -9.17
C ALA A 210 -12.65 -15.94 -8.32
N LYS A 211 -11.35 -16.21 -8.18
CA LYS A 211 -10.83 -17.34 -7.38
C LYS A 211 -10.81 -17.07 -5.87
N LEU A 212 -10.68 -15.82 -5.45
CA LEU A 212 -10.48 -15.46 -4.03
C LEU A 212 -11.73 -14.88 -3.36
N ALA A 213 -12.74 -14.44 -4.12
CA ALA A 213 -13.94 -13.78 -3.60
C ALA A 213 -14.64 -14.55 -2.47
N SER A 214 -14.73 -15.88 -2.56
CA SER A 214 -15.37 -16.71 -1.54
C SER A 214 -14.65 -16.72 -0.19
N SER A 215 -13.37 -16.36 -0.18
CA SER A 215 -12.51 -16.32 1.01
C SER A 215 -12.30 -14.89 1.52
N ALA A 216 -12.75 -13.87 0.79
CA ALA A 216 -12.55 -12.47 1.12
C ALA A 216 -13.74 -11.90 1.90
N ASP A 217 -13.47 -11.06 2.89
CA ASP A 217 -14.48 -10.32 3.65
C ASP A 217 -14.79 -8.96 3.01
N ALA A 218 -13.80 -8.35 2.35
CA ALA A 218 -13.91 -7.07 1.67
C ALA A 218 -13.19 -7.09 0.32
N ILE A 219 -13.72 -6.35 -0.66
CA ILE A 219 -13.07 -6.08 -1.95
C ILE A 219 -13.14 -4.58 -2.19
N MET A 220 -11.98 -3.95 -2.44
CA MET A 220 -11.88 -2.54 -2.80
C MET A 220 -11.91 -2.39 -4.32
N THR A 221 -12.66 -1.38 -4.79
CA THR A 221 -12.77 -1.04 -6.21
C THR A 221 -11.56 -0.24 -6.68
N ALA A 222 -11.37 -0.18 -8.00
CA ALA A 222 -10.41 0.71 -8.67
C ALA A 222 -11.12 1.83 -9.43
N HIS A 223 -10.51 3.01 -9.47
CA HIS A 223 -10.94 4.09 -10.36
C HIS A 223 -10.36 3.87 -11.76
N ILE A 224 -10.95 2.92 -12.50
CA ILE A 224 -10.48 2.50 -13.81
C ILE A 224 -11.66 2.29 -14.75
N LEU A 225 -11.50 2.66 -16.01
CA LEU A 225 -12.46 2.40 -17.06
C LEU A 225 -12.06 1.13 -17.81
N MET A 226 -12.96 0.15 -17.84
CA MET A 226 -12.86 -1.06 -18.66
C MET A 226 -14.05 -1.14 -19.60
N PRO A 227 -13.93 -0.67 -20.85
CA PRO A 227 -15.08 -0.58 -21.78
C PRO A 227 -15.79 -1.91 -22.01
N ALA A 228 -15.11 -3.04 -21.85
CA ALA A 228 -15.70 -4.38 -21.96
C ALA A 228 -16.68 -4.73 -20.81
N LEU A 229 -16.60 -4.01 -19.68
CA LEU A 229 -17.52 -4.14 -18.54
C LEU A 229 -18.53 -2.99 -18.51
N ASP A 230 -18.06 -1.75 -18.64
CA ASP A 230 -18.86 -0.54 -18.78
C ASP A 230 -18.06 0.50 -19.57
N SER A 231 -18.63 0.97 -20.70
CA SER A 231 -17.98 1.95 -21.57
C SER A 231 -18.10 3.39 -21.08
N GLU A 232 -18.94 3.66 -20.08
CA GLU A 232 -19.29 5.01 -19.65
C GLU A 232 -18.77 5.35 -18.24
N ASN A 233 -18.78 4.36 -17.34
CA ASN A 233 -18.45 4.59 -15.93
C ASN A 233 -17.21 3.81 -15.53
N CYS A 234 -16.32 4.47 -14.74
CA CYS A 234 -15.24 3.76 -14.07
C CYS A 234 -15.81 2.73 -13.07
N SER A 235 -15.03 1.73 -12.76
CA SER A 235 -15.49 0.55 -12.02
C SER A 235 -16.15 0.89 -10.68
N THR A 236 -15.62 1.86 -9.93
CA THR A 236 -16.21 2.34 -8.67
C THR A 236 -17.62 2.92 -8.83
N LEU A 237 -17.93 3.52 -9.98
CA LEU A 237 -19.20 4.19 -10.27
C LEU A 237 -20.11 3.36 -11.20
N SER A 238 -19.72 2.13 -11.53
CA SER A 238 -20.41 1.28 -12.51
C SER A 238 -21.28 0.21 -11.84
N GLU A 239 -22.59 0.35 -11.93
CA GLU A 239 -23.54 -0.69 -11.51
C GLU A 239 -23.33 -2.00 -12.31
N LYS A 240 -22.90 -1.91 -13.58
CA LYS A 240 -22.59 -3.08 -14.42
C LYS A 240 -21.37 -3.84 -13.89
N THR A 241 -20.28 -3.13 -13.60
CA THR A 241 -19.03 -3.73 -13.10
C THR A 241 -19.19 -4.31 -11.70
N LEU A 242 -19.85 -3.57 -10.78
CA LEU A 242 -20.12 -4.09 -9.43
C LEU A 242 -21.18 -5.18 -9.44
N GLY A 243 -22.15 -5.11 -10.38
CA GLY A 243 -23.10 -6.19 -10.65
C GLY A 243 -22.41 -7.47 -11.14
N TYR A 244 -21.35 -7.37 -11.94
CA TYR A 244 -20.54 -8.52 -12.34
C TYR A 244 -19.86 -9.16 -11.10
N LEU A 245 -19.28 -8.35 -10.22
CA LEU A 245 -18.69 -8.84 -8.96
C LEU A 245 -19.73 -9.56 -8.08
N ARG A 246 -20.95 -9.01 -7.97
CA ARG A 246 -22.01 -9.59 -7.14
C ARG A 246 -22.65 -10.84 -7.74
N ASN A 247 -23.00 -10.78 -9.02
CA ASN A 247 -23.90 -11.75 -9.64
C ASN A 247 -23.15 -12.84 -10.42
N VAL A 248 -21.99 -12.53 -11.00
CA VAL A 248 -21.21 -13.48 -11.79
C VAL A 248 -20.10 -14.11 -10.95
N ILE A 249 -19.30 -13.29 -10.25
CA ILE A 249 -18.27 -13.80 -9.33
C ILE A 249 -18.90 -14.32 -8.02
N GLY A 250 -20.05 -13.79 -7.62
CA GLY A 250 -20.81 -14.26 -6.46
C GLY A 250 -20.32 -13.69 -5.11
N PHE A 251 -19.61 -12.55 -5.11
CA PHE A 251 -19.07 -11.94 -3.90
C PHE A 251 -20.17 -11.46 -2.94
N GLN A 252 -20.11 -11.89 -1.68
CA GLN A 252 -21.10 -11.58 -0.65
C GLN A 252 -20.61 -10.61 0.44
N GLY A 253 -19.29 -10.36 0.53
CA GLY A 253 -18.69 -9.43 1.52
C GLY A 253 -18.97 -7.97 1.19
N ILE A 254 -18.30 -7.03 1.88
CA ILE A 254 -18.46 -5.59 1.61
C ILE A 254 -17.64 -5.15 0.40
N ILE A 255 -18.23 -4.30 -0.45
CA ILE A 255 -17.52 -3.59 -1.51
C ILE A 255 -17.11 -2.22 -0.97
N VAL A 256 -15.82 -1.97 -0.94
CA VAL A 256 -15.22 -0.72 -0.47
C VAL A 256 -14.88 0.14 -1.70
N ALA A 257 -15.37 1.36 -1.76
CA ALA A 257 -14.91 2.30 -2.78
C ALA A 257 -13.48 2.73 -2.43
N ASP A 258 -12.55 2.67 -3.40
CA ASP A 258 -11.27 3.37 -3.24
C ASP A 258 -11.51 4.87 -3.01
N SER A 259 -10.50 5.58 -2.56
CA SER A 259 -10.65 6.96 -2.09
C SER A 259 -11.36 7.87 -3.10
N LEU A 260 -12.53 8.38 -2.70
CA LEU A 260 -13.37 9.23 -3.55
C LEU A 260 -12.84 10.67 -3.70
N VAL A 261 -11.68 10.98 -3.11
CA VAL A 261 -10.99 12.27 -3.29
C VAL A 261 -9.95 12.22 -4.43
N MET A 262 -9.84 11.10 -5.14
CA MET A 262 -8.91 10.94 -6.27
C MET A 262 -9.45 11.58 -7.55
N ASP A 263 -8.56 12.20 -8.33
CA ASP A 263 -8.89 12.92 -9.58
C ASP A 263 -9.65 12.05 -10.60
N GLY A 264 -9.31 10.78 -10.72
CA GLY A 264 -9.96 9.85 -11.65
C GLY A 264 -11.48 9.72 -11.46
N VAL A 265 -12.00 10.06 -10.28
CA VAL A 265 -13.44 10.10 -9.99
C VAL A 265 -13.97 11.54 -10.02
N LEU A 266 -13.23 12.48 -9.44
CA LEU A 266 -13.69 13.87 -9.28
C LEU A 266 -13.85 14.60 -10.61
N LYS A 267 -13.01 14.31 -11.62
CA LYS A 267 -13.16 14.85 -12.98
C LYS A 267 -14.55 14.53 -13.58
N LYS A 268 -15.13 13.37 -13.26
CA LYS A 268 -16.45 12.96 -13.73
C LYS A 268 -17.59 13.46 -12.83
N CYS A 269 -17.42 13.37 -11.52
CA CYS A 269 -18.49 13.66 -10.56
C CYS A 269 -18.51 15.12 -10.12
N HIS A 270 -17.45 15.90 -10.39
CA HIS A 270 -17.29 17.31 -10.04
C HIS A 270 -17.31 17.64 -8.55
N SER A 271 -17.66 16.67 -7.68
CA SER A 271 -17.61 16.81 -6.22
C SER A 271 -17.55 15.44 -5.53
N VAL A 272 -17.02 15.43 -4.30
CA VAL A 272 -17.00 14.23 -3.44
C VAL A 272 -18.42 13.81 -3.04
N ASP A 273 -19.34 14.76 -2.92
CA ASP A 273 -20.75 14.51 -2.63
C ASP A 273 -21.40 13.67 -3.73
N GLU A 274 -21.27 14.09 -4.98
CA GLU A 274 -21.82 13.38 -6.13
C GLU A 274 -21.10 12.05 -6.37
N ALA A 275 -19.77 11.99 -6.18
CA ALA A 275 -19.02 10.74 -6.23
C ALA A 275 -19.52 9.72 -5.19
N SER A 276 -19.78 10.16 -3.97
CA SER A 276 -20.31 9.32 -2.90
C SER A 276 -21.71 8.77 -3.22
N ILE A 277 -22.60 9.62 -3.73
CA ILE A 277 -23.96 9.22 -4.15
C ILE A 277 -23.88 8.21 -5.29
N ALA A 278 -23.04 8.47 -6.30
CA ALA A 278 -22.86 7.60 -7.45
C ALA A 278 -22.27 6.23 -7.06
N ALA A 279 -21.25 6.19 -6.18
CA ALA A 279 -20.63 4.95 -5.70
C ALA A 279 -21.63 4.07 -4.91
N LEU A 280 -22.45 4.66 -4.02
CA LEU A 280 -23.52 3.92 -3.32
C LEU A 280 -24.57 3.39 -4.30
N ASN A 281 -24.95 4.18 -5.31
CA ASN A 281 -25.89 3.74 -6.34
C ASN A 281 -25.31 2.62 -7.21
N ALA A 282 -24.01 2.65 -7.50
CA ALA A 282 -23.31 1.60 -8.22
C ALA A 282 -23.26 0.28 -7.44
N GLY A 283 -23.34 0.32 -6.10
CA GLY A 283 -23.35 -0.87 -5.25
C GLY A 283 -22.15 -1.00 -4.30
N CYS A 284 -21.36 0.07 -4.11
CA CYS A 284 -20.41 0.13 -3.02
C CYS A 284 -21.15 0.14 -1.66
N ASP A 285 -20.60 -0.53 -0.68
CA ASP A 285 -21.16 -0.58 0.68
C ASP A 285 -20.46 0.41 1.62
N LEU A 286 -19.12 0.60 1.48
CA LEU A 286 -18.29 1.45 2.31
C LEU A 286 -17.51 2.43 1.43
N LEU A 287 -17.54 3.71 1.79
CA LEU A 287 -16.94 4.81 1.03
C LEU A 287 -15.72 5.36 1.77
N ILE A 288 -14.55 5.35 1.14
CA ILE A 288 -13.37 6.00 1.70
C ILE A 288 -13.37 7.48 1.31
N LEU A 289 -13.45 8.35 2.32
CA LEU A 289 -13.35 9.81 2.21
C LEU A 289 -12.02 10.31 2.79
N GLY A 290 -10.97 9.51 2.69
CA GLY A 290 -9.64 9.80 3.20
C GLY A 290 -8.62 9.91 2.08
N GLY A 291 -7.54 10.67 2.32
CA GLY A 291 -6.48 10.90 1.37
C GLY A 291 -6.32 12.39 1.03
N LYS A 292 -5.29 12.70 0.24
CA LYS A 292 -5.03 14.08 -0.21
C LYS A 292 -5.76 14.33 -1.52
N LEU A 293 -6.56 15.40 -1.56
CA LEU A 293 -7.10 15.94 -2.79
C LEU A 293 -5.96 16.47 -3.64
N LEU A 294 -5.72 15.85 -4.78
CA LEU A 294 -4.81 16.34 -5.80
C LEU A 294 -5.66 17.04 -6.87
N VAL A 295 -5.99 18.32 -6.66
CA VAL A 295 -6.74 19.13 -7.62
C VAL A 295 -5.75 20.08 -8.29
N GLY A 296 -5.35 19.77 -9.54
CA GLY A 296 -4.41 20.56 -10.33
C GLY A 296 -2.98 20.56 -9.78
N GLU A 297 -2.08 21.30 -10.43
CA GLU A 297 -0.65 21.28 -10.11
C GLU A 297 -0.25 21.86 -8.75
N HIS A 298 -1.15 22.57 -8.03
CA HIS A 298 -0.75 23.40 -6.89
C HIS A 298 -1.57 23.31 -5.61
N THR A 299 -2.61 22.48 -5.52
CA THR A 299 -3.45 22.42 -4.32
C THR A 299 -3.65 21.01 -3.81
N ARG A 300 -3.00 20.71 -2.68
CA ARG A 300 -3.24 19.47 -1.90
C ARG A 300 -4.22 19.83 -0.79
N PHE A 301 -5.50 19.59 -1.00
CA PHE A 301 -6.51 19.70 0.04
C PHE A 301 -6.82 18.32 0.63
N GLU A 302 -7.11 18.29 1.91
CA GLU A 302 -7.71 17.15 2.59
C GLU A 302 -9.12 17.56 3.00
N LEU A 303 -10.04 16.57 3.06
CA LEU A 303 -11.39 16.86 3.55
C LEU A 303 -11.33 17.20 5.03
N THR A 304 -11.94 18.33 5.36
CA THR A 304 -12.17 18.71 6.77
C THR A 304 -13.34 17.95 7.36
N THR A 305 -13.47 17.98 8.69
CA THR A 305 -14.64 17.44 9.41
C THR A 305 -15.95 18.04 8.88
N ALA A 306 -15.96 19.34 8.57
CA ALA A 306 -17.13 20.01 7.97
C ALA A 306 -17.46 19.48 6.57
N ASP A 307 -16.46 19.15 5.75
CA ASP A 307 -16.69 18.54 4.45
C ASP A 307 -17.30 17.14 4.56
N VAL A 308 -16.83 16.33 5.52
CA VAL A 308 -17.42 15.01 5.81
C VAL A 308 -18.89 15.15 6.24
N GLN A 309 -19.21 16.12 7.11
CA GLN A 309 -20.60 16.40 7.53
C GLN A 309 -21.47 16.84 6.34
N ARG A 310 -20.91 17.64 5.42
CA ARG A 310 -21.59 18.06 4.18
C ARG A 310 -21.88 16.85 3.29
N VAL A 311 -20.88 15.97 3.04
CA VAL A 311 -21.07 14.72 2.26
C VAL A 311 -22.12 13.83 2.91
N HIS A 312 -22.05 13.60 4.22
CA HIS A 312 -23.04 12.85 4.98
C HIS A 312 -24.46 13.42 4.75
N SER A 313 -24.63 14.74 4.93
CA SER A 313 -25.91 15.43 4.72
C SER A 313 -26.42 15.32 3.29
N SER A 314 -25.52 15.35 2.30
CA SER A 314 -25.86 15.19 0.87
C SER A 314 -26.36 13.79 0.57
N ILE A 315 -25.76 12.74 1.14
CA ILE A 315 -26.23 11.36 1.01
C ILE A 315 -27.60 11.20 1.68
N VAL A 316 -27.79 11.74 2.89
CA VAL A 316 -29.11 11.73 3.57
C VAL A 316 -30.20 12.39 2.71
N LYS A 317 -29.89 13.54 2.11
CA LYS A 317 -30.82 14.22 1.17
C LYS A 317 -31.10 13.38 -0.06
N ALA A 318 -30.08 12.72 -0.62
CA ALA A 318 -30.21 11.85 -1.79
C ALA A 318 -31.13 10.64 -1.50
N VAL A 319 -31.07 10.07 -0.30
CA VAL A 319 -31.99 9.01 0.12
C VAL A 319 -33.41 9.54 0.29
N LYS A 320 -33.59 10.68 1.00
CA LYS A 320 -34.91 11.31 1.20
C LYS A 320 -35.60 11.70 -0.11
N SER A 321 -34.83 12.08 -1.12
CA SER A 321 -35.35 12.43 -2.46
C SER A 321 -35.51 11.22 -3.41
N GLY A 322 -35.14 10.01 -2.99
CA GLY A 322 -35.19 8.80 -3.81
C GLY A 322 -34.06 8.65 -4.84
N ARG A 323 -33.06 9.55 -4.86
CA ARG A 323 -31.84 9.39 -5.69
C ARG A 323 -31.05 8.15 -5.29
N ILE A 324 -31.05 7.80 -4.01
CA ILE A 324 -30.58 6.51 -3.49
C ILE A 324 -31.79 5.82 -2.87
N THR A 325 -32.09 4.59 -3.27
CA THR A 325 -33.19 3.85 -2.64
C THR A 325 -32.79 3.39 -1.23
N GLU A 326 -33.73 3.46 -0.28
CA GLU A 326 -33.49 2.93 1.06
C GLU A 326 -33.07 1.45 1.04
N ALA A 327 -33.56 0.68 0.10
CA ALA A 327 -33.19 -0.72 -0.06
C ALA A 327 -31.68 -0.89 -0.40
N LYS A 328 -31.09 -0.02 -1.23
CA LYS A 328 -29.64 -0.04 -1.51
C LYS A 328 -28.85 0.30 -0.23
N LEU A 329 -29.22 1.38 0.45
CA LEU A 329 -28.57 1.77 1.72
C LEU A 329 -28.69 0.69 2.80
N ASN A 330 -29.88 0.11 2.99
CA ASN A 330 -30.11 -0.93 3.98
C ASN A 330 -29.26 -2.18 3.72
N ARG A 331 -29.11 -2.60 2.45
CA ARG A 331 -28.24 -3.73 2.08
C ARG A 331 -26.76 -3.45 2.38
N ALA A 332 -26.29 -2.24 2.10
CA ALA A 332 -24.92 -1.83 2.42
C ALA A 332 -24.67 -1.89 3.93
N VAL A 333 -25.56 -1.26 4.70
CA VAL A 333 -25.47 -1.23 6.18
C VAL A 333 -25.57 -2.65 6.76
N GLU A 334 -26.45 -3.50 6.26
CA GLU A 334 -26.58 -4.90 6.71
C GLU A 334 -25.27 -5.68 6.53
N ARG A 335 -24.59 -5.55 5.38
CA ARG A 335 -23.30 -6.20 5.14
C ARG A 335 -22.22 -5.68 6.08
N ILE A 336 -22.15 -4.37 6.28
CA ILE A 336 -21.19 -3.74 7.21
C ILE A 336 -21.43 -4.23 8.64
N LEU A 337 -22.67 -4.25 9.10
CA LEU A 337 -23.00 -4.69 10.46
C LEU A 337 -22.70 -6.19 10.66
N LYS A 338 -23.02 -7.05 9.68
CA LYS A 338 -22.66 -8.47 9.72
C LYS A 338 -21.15 -8.69 9.79
N LEU A 339 -20.38 -7.87 9.06
CA LEU A 339 -18.92 -7.93 9.12
C LEU A 339 -18.41 -7.49 10.51
N LYS A 340 -18.94 -6.38 11.05
CA LYS A 340 -18.60 -5.91 12.39
C LYS A 340 -18.96 -6.94 13.47
N GLU A 341 -20.12 -7.55 13.41
CA GLU A 341 -20.55 -8.59 14.36
C GLU A 341 -19.58 -9.78 14.36
N ARG A 342 -19.09 -10.20 13.18
CA ARG A 342 -18.15 -11.31 13.04
C ARG A 342 -16.79 -11.02 13.65
N TYR A 343 -16.27 -9.82 13.46
CA TYR A 343 -14.88 -9.48 13.80
C TYR A 343 -14.74 -8.64 15.08
N LEU A 344 -15.71 -7.78 15.40
CA LEU A 344 -15.58 -6.78 16.48
C LEU A 344 -16.32 -7.24 17.73
N ASN A 345 -15.84 -8.31 18.33
CA ASN A 345 -16.33 -8.80 19.62
C ASN A 345 -15.48 -8.24 20.78
N SER A 346 -15.91 -8.48 22.02
CA SER A 346 -15.22 -7.97 23.22
C SER A 346 -13.75 -8.36 23.30
N LYS A 347 -13.38 -9.53 22.79
CA LYS A 347 -11.99 -10.03 22.81
C LYS A 347 -11.11 -9.26 21.79
N THR A 348 -11.62 -9.03 20.58
CA THR A 348 -10.86 -8.35 19.52
C THR A 348 -10.79 -6.83 19.72
N LEU A 349 -11.75 -6.25 20.46
CA LEU A 349 -11.76 -4.82 20.80
C LEU A 349 -10.97 -4.49 22.08
N SER A 350 -10.59 -5.51 22.87
CA SER A 350 -9.78 -5.33 24.06
C SER A 350 -8.30 -5.25 23.69
N VAL A 351 -7.74 -4.05 23.72
CA VAL A 351 -6.30 -3.82 23.56
C VAL A 351 -5.63 -3.72 24.93
N ASN A 352 -4.53 -4.46 25.11
CA ASN A 352 -3.76 -4.47 26.36
C ASN A 352 -2.34 -3.95 26.09
N SER A 353 -1.80 -3.15 26.99
CA SER A 353 -0.42 -2.66 26.88
C SER A 353 0.63 -3.78 26.89
N ALA A 354 0.36 -4.93 27.50
CA ALA A 354 1.22 -6.11 27.43
C ALA A 354 1.35 -6.65 26.00
N ASP A 355 0.28 -6.59 25.20
CA ASP A 355 0.29 -7.04 23.80
C ASP A 355 1.31 -6.29 22.95
N LEU A 356 1.65 -5.05 23.28
CA LEU A 356 2.63 -4.25 22.54
C LEU A 356 4.02 -4.88 22.58
N GLN A 357 4.43 -5.43 23.72
CA GLN A 357 5.75 -6.07 23.87
C GLN A 357 5.76 -7.50 23.32
N GLU A 358 4.63 -8.20 23.42
CA GLU A 358 4.53 -9.61 23.06
C GLU A 358 4.25 -9.85 21.57
N LYS A 359 3.59 -8.89 20.90
CA LYS A 359 3.08 -9.10 19.53
C LYS A 359 3.67 -8.16 18.49
N ILE A 360 4.36 -7.09 18.87
CA ILE A 360 4.87 -6.09 17.92
C ILE A 360 6.38 -6.17 17.80
N ASN A 361 6.86 -6.22 16.56
CA ASN A 361 8.27 -6.22 16.21
C ASN A 361 9.08 -7.27 16.98
N THR A 362 8.50 -8.46 17.13
CA THR A 362 9.12 -9.57 17.86
C THR A 362 10.38 -10.09 17.13
N PRO A 363 11.28 -10.81 17.81
CA PRO A 363 12.40 -11.46 17.13
C PRO A 363 11.97 -12.38 15.99
N GLU A 364 10.85 -13.10 16.16
CA GLU A 364 10.26 -14.00 15.16
C GLU A 364 9.79 -13.23 13.93
N HIS A 365 9.08 -12.10 14.12
CA HIS A 365 8.63 -11.23 13.02
C HIS A 365 9.81 -10.66 12.25
N ARG A 366 10.84 -10.14 12.95
CA ARG A 366 12.07 -9.64 12.30
C ARG A 366 12.81 -10.74 11.57
N GLY A 367 12.95 -11.92 12.17
CA GLY A 367 13.58 -13.08 11.54
C GLY A 367 12.84 -13.54 10.29
N LEU A 368 11.50 -13.52 10.31
CA LEU A 368 10.67 -13.82 9.13
C LEU A 368 10.87 -12.78 8.02
N ALA A 369 10.87 -11.48 8.36
CA ALA A 369 11.10 -10.41 7.39
C ALA A 369 12.50 -10.52 6.74
N GLN A 370 13.54 -10.81 7.54
CA GLN A 370 14.89 -11.04 7.03
C GLN A 370 14.96 -12.28 6.12
N LYS A 371 14.32 -13.39 6.52
CA LYS A 371 14.26 -14.60 5.70
C LYS A 371 13.61 -14.33 4.33
N ILE A 372 12.47 -13.62 4.31
CA ILE A 372 11.80 -13.25 3.05
C ILE A 372 12.73 -12.40 2.19
N ALA A 373 13.37 -11.40 2.77
CA ALA A 373 14.31 -10.52 2.07
C ALA A 373 15.47 -11.29 1.45
N SER A 374 16.11 -12.20 2.20
CA SER A 374 17.24 -13.01 1.71
C SER A 374 16.82 -13.96 0.59
N LEU A 375 15.65 -14.61 0.70
CA LEU A 375 15.14 -15.51 -0.35
C LEU A 375 14.72 -14.76 -1.62
N ALA A 376 14.24 -13.53 -1.48
CA ALA A 376 13.82 -12.70 -2.60
C ALA A 376 15.01 -12.08 -3.36
N LEU A 377 16.15 -11.88 -2.69
CA LEU A 377 17.30 -11.19 -3.27
C LEU A 377 17.79 -11.88 -4.54
N ARG A 378 18.01 -11.08 -5.59
CA ARG A 378 18.65 -11.53 -6.84
C ARG A 378 19.93 -10.76 -7.02
N ALA A 379 21.01 -11.46 -7.32
CA ALA A 379 22.30 -10.90 -7.65
C ALA A 379 22.74 -11.37 -9.05
N LYS A 380 23.15 -10.44 -9.89
CA LYS A 380 23.70 -10.71 -11.21
C LYS A 380 25.08 -10.10 -11.30
N GLU A 381 26.05 -10.94 -11.45
CA GLU A 381 27.46 -10.60 -11.61
C GLU A 381 27.90 -10.62 -13.06
N LYS A 382 28.81 -9.73 -13.43
CA LYS A 382 29.49 -9.76 -14.71
C LYS A 382 30.67 -10.73 -14.66
N GLU A 383 30.89 -11.52 -15.73
CA GLU A 383 31.97 -12.53 -15.78
C GLU A 383 33.37 -11.94 -15.61
N THR A 384 33.55 -10.65 -15.90
CA THR A 384 34.83 -9.94 -15.74
C THR A 384 34.94 -9.27 -14.37
N HIS A 385 35.20 -10.04 -13.34
CA HIS A 385 35.26 -9.51 -11.96
C HIS A 385 36.35 -8.48 -11.75
N LYS A 386 35.93 -7.29 -11.32
CA LYS A 386 36.82 -6.22 -10.83
C LYS A 386 36.65 -5.94 -9.35
N ILE A 387 35.66 -6.56 -8.71
CA ILE A 387 35.38 -6.30 -7.29
C ILE A 387 36.33 -7.17 -6.47
N ALA A 388 37.31 -6.53 -5.85
CA ALA A 388 38.21 -7.16 -4.86
C ALA A 388 37.60 -7.06 -3.47
N HIS A 389 38.32 -7.54 -2.43
CA HIS A 389 37.87 -7.43 -1.04
C HIS A 389 37.42 -6.02 -0.69
N LEU A 390 36.15 -5.84 -0.37
CA LEU A 390 35.56 -4.53 -0.12
C LEU A 390 36.13 -3.89 1.15
N SER A 391 36.50 -4.70 2.15
CA SER A 391 37.12 -4.25 3.39
C SER A 391 38.40 -3.40 3.21
N ASP A 392 39.11 -3.60 2.09
CA ASP A 392 40.34 -2.85 1.76
C ASP A 392 40.07 -1.61 0.90
N GLN A 393 38.83 -1.41 0.40
CA GLN A 393 38.46 -0.38 -0.57
C GLN A 393 37.87 0.88 0.06
N LYS A 394 38.08 2.01 -0.59
CA LYS A 394 37.34 3.25 -0.37
C LYS A 394 36.04 3.18 -1.17
N ILE A 395 34.92 3.12 -0.48
CA ILE A 395 33.59 2.97 -1.07
C ILE A 395 32.89 4.32 -1.13
N PHE A 396 32.24 4.60 -2.27
CA PHE A 396 31.38 5.77 -2.42
C PHE A 396 29.95 5.33 -2.73
N ILE A 397 29.00 5.65 -1.83
CA ILE A 397 27.59 5.32 -1.94
C ILE A 397 26.81 6.52 -2.51
N VAL A 398 26.06 6.30 -3.58
CA VAL A 398 25.20 7.30 -4.20
C VAL A 398 23.76 6.83 -4.11
N ALA A 399 22.88 7.64 -3.52
CA ALA A 399 21.47 7.24 -3.32
C ALA A 399 20.53 8.45 -3.32
N PRO A 400 19.25 8.30 -3.69
CA PRO A 400 18.24 9.29 -3.39
C PRO A 400 18.00 9.42 -1.88
N GLY A 401 17.78 10.64 -1.39
CA GLY A 401 17.65 10.96 0.04
C GLY A 401 16.53 10.19 0.75
N ILE A 402 15.51 9.76 0.03
CA ILE A 402 14.44 8.91 0.58
C ILE A 402 14.95 7.58 1.16
N LEU A 403 16.10 7.09 0.69
CA LEU A 403 16.71 5.83 1.15
C LEU A 403 17.68 6.04 2.33
N GLN A 404 18.04 7.27 2.66
CA GLN A 404 19.10 7.60 3.61
C GLN A 404 18.91 6.90 4.97
N THR A 405 17.75 7.07 5.57
CA THR A 405 17.47 6.48 6.90
C THR A 405 17.54 4.95 6.86
N GLY A 406 17.00 4.33 5.81
CA GLY A 406 17.05 2.87 5.65
C GLY A 406 18.49 2.37 5.53
N LEU A 407 19.29 2.99 4.67
CA LEU A 407 20.69 2.62 4.44
C LEU A 407 21.57 2.80 5.69
N LEU A 408 21.40 3.91 6.42
CA LEU A 408 22.14 4.17 7.67
C LEU A 408 21.84 3.14 8.78
N ASN A 409 20.70 2.47 8.73
CA ASN A 409 20.31 1.42 9.67
C ASN A 409 20.84 0.02 9.29
N THR A 410 21.72 -0.09 8.31
CA THR A 410 22.33 -1.35 7.87
C THR A 410 23.83 -1.37 8.10
N SER A 411 24.46 -2.52 7.85
CA SER A 411 25.92 -2.67 7.89
C SER A 411 26.63 -2.12 6.64
N LEU A 412 25.92 -1.57 5.65
CA LEU A 412 26.48 -1.10 4.38
C LEU A 412 27.63 -0.08 4.57
N PHE A 413 27.52 0.77 5.57
CA PHE A 413 28.56 1.78 5.91
C PHE A 413 29.77 1.22 6.65
N LYS A 414 29.84 -0.10 6.87
CA LYS A 414 30.93 -0.80 7.57
C LYS A 414 31.68 -1.79 6.67
N ILE A 415 31.24 -1.97 5.43
CA ILE A 415 31.80 -3.01 4.52
C ILE A 415 33.12 -2.61 3.86
N GLY A 416 33.56 -1.35 3.96
CA GLY A 416 34.77 -0.84 3.33
C GLY A 416 35.77 -0.28 4.31
N LYS A 417 37.01 -0.07 3.85
CA LYS A 417 38.06 0.63 4.61
C LYS A 417 37.63 2.04 5.01
N SER A 418 36.96 2.75 4.11
CA SER A 418 36.23 3.99 4.33
C SER A 418 35.02 4.05 3.44
N VAL A 419 33.93 4.63 3.93
CA VAL A 419 32.69 4.75 3.18
C VAL A 419 32.22 6.20 3.20
N ASP A 420 32.25 6.84 2.04
CA ASP A 420 31.66 8.16 1.80
C ASP A 420 30.32 8.01 1.11
N SER A 421 29.46 9.02 1.19
CA SER A 421 28.14 8.96 0.57
C SER A 421 27.65 10.31 0.07
N TYR A 422 26.81 10.27 -0.96
CA TYR A 422 26.05 11.41 -1.45
C TYR A 422 24.57 11.04 -1.57
N PHE A 423 23.72 11.79 -0.88
CA PHE A 423 22.27 11.64 -0.95
C PHE A 423 21.68 12.84 -1.68
N PHE A 424 21.20 12.64 -2.90
CA PHE A 424 20.54 13.70 -3.66
C PHE A 424 19.07 13.87 -3.22
N ASN A 425 18.56 15.12 -3.27
CA ASN A 425 17.31 15.50 -2.61
C ASN A 425 16.04 14.92 -3.24
N HIS A 426 16.05 14.64 -4.54
CA HIS A 426 14.90 14.13 -5.29
C HIS A 426 15.23 12.82 -5.99
N LEU A 427 14.20 12.12 -6.51
CA LEU A 427 14.42 10.90 -7.30
C LEU A 427 15.08 11.19 -8.66
N ASN A 428 15.04 12.45 -9.11
CA ASN A 428 15.61 12.91 -10.37
C ASN A 428 16.66 14.00 -10.06
N PRO A 429 17.95 13.64 -9.89
CA PRO A 429 18.98 14.57 -9.47
C PRO A 429 19.18 15.73 -10.46
N SER A 430 19.47 16.91 -9.93
CA SER A 430 19.83 18.11 -10.71
C SER A 430 21.20 17.96 -11.35
N SER A 431 21.49 18.76 -12.38
CA SER A 431 22.82 18.77 -13.03
C SER A 431 23.95 19.08 -12.04
N ALA A 432 23.72 19.99 -11.08
CA ALA A 432 24.71 20.33 -10.07
C ALA A 432 24.99 19.13 -9.13
N GLU A 433 23.97 18.35 -8.77
CA GLU A 433 24.14 17.12 -7.97
C GLU A 433 24.87 16.05 -8.77
N VAL A 434 24.57 15.89 -10.07
CA VAL A 434 25.29 14.97 -10.97
C VAL A 434 26.79 15.30 -11.02
N ASP A 435 27.13 16.60 -11.17
CA ASP A 435 28.53 17.05 -11.21
C ASP A 435 29.24 16.85 -9.88
N ALA A 436 28.55 17.12 -8.76
CA ALA A 436 29.10 16.90 -7.42
C ALA A 436 29.38 15.41 -7.16
N VAL A 437 28.46 14.53 -7.55
CA VAL A 437 28.64 13.07 -7.43
C VAL A 437 29.84 12.59 -8.25
N LYS A 438 29.96 13.01 -9.51
CA LYS A 438 31.09 12.63 -10.38
C LYS A 438 32.43 13.03 -9.78
N LYS A 439 32.52 14.26 -9.24
CA LYS A 439 33.74 14.75 -8.59
C LYS A 439 34.11 13.94 -7.37
N GLN A 440 33.14 13.60 -6.50
CA GLN A 440 33.40 12.80 -5.31
C GLN A 440 33.76 11.34 -5.66
N ALA A 441 33.16 10.78 -6.71
CA ALA A 441 33.44 9.44 -7.18
C ALA A 441 34.91 9.23 -7.63
N GLU A 442 35.62 10.31 -7.98
CA GLU A 442 37.06 10.23 -8.37
C GLU A 442 37.96 9.68 -7.26
N ALA A 443 37.61 9.93 -5.99
CA ALA A 443 38.41 9.48 -4.83
C ALA A 443 38.11 8.05 -4.39
N ALA A 444 37.03 7.43 -4.88
CA ALA A 444 36.62 6.08 -4.49
C ALA A 444 37.38 5.00 -5.28
N ASP A 445 37.49 3.83 -4.68
CA ASP A 445 37.98 2.61 -5.36
C ASP A 445 36.80 1.82 -5.95
N VAL A 446 35.65 1.80 -5.25
CA VAL A 446 34.40 1.13 -5.65
C VAL A 446 33.22 2.09 -5.45
N MET A 447 32.27 2.08 -6.37
CA MET A 447 31.03 2.84 -6.28
C MET A 447 29.82 1.91 -6.04
N ILE A 448 28.95 2.30 -5.11
CA ILE A 448 27.65 1.65 -4.89
C ILE A 448 26.54 2.65 -5.23
N VAL A 449 25.76 2.35 -6.27
CA VAL A 449 24.68 3.22 -6.73
C VAL A 449 23.34 2.60 -6.37
N CYS A 450 22.59 3.26 -5.48
CA CYS A 450 21.25 2.83 -5.09
C CYS A 450 20.23 3.41 -6.07
N SER A 451 19.55 2.54 -6.80
CA SER A 451 18.51 2.91 -7.75
C SER A 451 17.11 2.71 -7.16
N TYR A 452 16.23 3.69 -7.38
CA TYR A 452 14.85 3.70 -6.91
C TYR A 452 13.93 4.28 -7.99
N ASN A 453 13.34 3.42 -8.82
CA ASN A 453 12.54 3.80 -9.98
C ASN A 453 13.27 4.72 -10.96
N ALA A 454 14.54 4.45 -11.25
CA ALA A 454 15.32 5.24 -12.20
C ALA A 454 14.66 5.25 -13.59
N TRP A 455 13.97 4.19 -13.99
CA TRP A 455 13.28 4.09 -15.26
C TRP A 455 12.25 5.21 -15.51
N LYS A 456 11.76 5.88 -14.44
CA LYS A 456 10.91 7.08 -14.50
C LYS A 456 11.69 8.39 -14.37
N ASN A 457 12.98 8.35 -14.07
CA ASN A 457 13.79 9.48 -13.65
C ASN A 457 15.02 9.63 -14.56
N PRO A 458 14.93 10.35 -15.70
CA PRO A 458 15.99 10.41 -16.70
C PRO A 458 17.35 10.87 -16.18
N SER A 459 17.41 11.85 -15.26
CA SER A 459 18.68 12.30 -14.68
C SER A 459 19.33 11.23 -13.80
N ALA A 460 18.52 10.39 -13.10
CA ALA A 460 19.05 9.26 -12.33
C ALA A 460 19.65 8.19 -13.25
N ILE A 461 19.03 7.94 -14.40
CA ILE A 461 19.62 7.06 -15.44
C ILE A 461 20.94 7.65 -15.92
N THR A 462 20.97 8.94 -16.30
CA THR A 462 22.16 9.63 -16.81
C THR A 462 23.29 9.61 -15.77
N LEU A 463 22.99 9.87 -14.50
CA LEU A 463 23.96 9.79 -13.42
C LEU A 463 24.56 8.38 -13.33
N THR A 464 23.74 7.35 -13.19
CA THR A 464 24.20 5.96 -13.06
C THR A 464 25.03 5.54 -14.28
N GLN A 465 24.57 5.81 -15.49
CA GLN A 465 25.32 5.49 -16.72
C GLN A 465 26.67 6.21 -16.80
N SER A 466 26.76 7.45 -16.31
CA SER A 466 28.02 8.18 -16.26
C SER A 466 29.05 7.56 -15.32
N LEU A 467 28.60 6.97 -14.21
CA LEU A 467 29.46 6.23 -13.28
C LEU A 467 29.88 4.87 -13.86
N LEU A 468 28.96 4.17 -14.55
CA LEU A 468 29.27 2.94 -15.29
C LEU A 468 30.32 3.13 -16.39
N GLY A 469 30.37 4.31 -16.99
CA GLY A 469 31.37 4.69 -18.01
C GLY A 469 32.79 4.90 -17.47
N THR A 470 33.04 4.79 -16.15
CA THR A 470 34.36 4.91 -15.54
C THR A 470 35.12 3.57 -15.60
N THR A 471 36.41 3.60 -15.24
CA THR A 471 37.23 2.36 -15.13
C THR A 471 37.08 1.67 -13.77
N LYS A 472 36.35 2.23 -12.85
CA LYS A 472 36.15 1.73 -11.47
C LYS A 472 35.00 0.76 -11.40
N PRO A 473 35.05 -0.24 -10.50
CA PRO A 473 33.94 -1.14 -10.25
C PRO A 473 32.69 -0.40 -9.76
N VAL A 474 31.52 -0.78 -10.30
CA VAL A 474 30.23 -0.23 -9.92
C VAL A 474 29.29 -1.35 -9.52
N ILE A 475 28.76 -1.25 -8.31
CA ILE A 475 27.69 -2.10 -7.78
C ILE A 475 26.40 -1.30 -7.85
N VAL A 476 25.37 -1.83 -8.51
CA VAL A 476 24.05 -1.21 -8.55
C VAL A 476 23.08 -1.97 -7.63
N LEU A 477 22.43 -1.24 -6.74
CA LEU A 477 21.36 -1.74 -5.87
C LEU A 477 20.01 -1.28 -6.42
N SER A 478 19.31 -2.14 -7.17
CA SER A 478 17.95 -1.90 -7.64
C SER A 478 16.98 -2.22 -6.48
N LEU A 479 16.57 -1.17 -5.75
CA LEU A 479 15.92 -1.32 -4.45
C LEU A 479 14.39 -1.33 -4.50
N ARG A 480 13.78 -1.02 -5.65
CA ARG A 480 12.32 -1.04 -5.80
C ARG A 480 11.93 -1.80 -7.05
N ASP A 481 11.91 -1.13 -8.19
CA ASP A 481 11.40 -1.69 -9.42
C ASP A 481 12.48 -2.55 -10.12
N PRO A 482 12.19 -3.80 -10.51
CA PRO A 482 13.15 -4.66 -11.20
C PRO A 482 13.54 -4.15 -12.59
N LEU A 483 12.81 -3.20 -13.20
CA LEU A 483 13.21 -2.56 -14.45
C LEU A 483 14.55 -1.84 -14.32
N ASP A 484 14.86 -1.28 -13.16
CA ASP A 484 16.13 -0.59 -12.93
C ASP A 484 17.34 -1.53 -13.11
N SER A 485 17.21 -2.80 -12.68
CA SER A 485 18.28 -3.78 -12.84
C SER A 485 18.59 -4.10 -14.31
N SER A 486 17.59 -4.04 -15.17
CA SER A 486 17.74 -4.23 -16.61
C SER A 486 18.40 -3.03 -17.29
N LEU A 487 18.11 -1.81 -16.81
CA LEU A 487 18.73 -0.57 -17.32
C LEU A 487 20.23 -0.49 -17.03
N PHE A 488 20.69 -1.13 -15.95
CA PHE A 488 22.06 -1.06 -15.47
C PHE A 488 22.78 -2.41 -15.52
N SER A 489 22.41 -3.26 -16.49
CA SER A 489 22.98 -4.60 -16.68
C SER A 489 24.50 -4.60 -16.96
N ASP A 490 25.07 -3.44 -17.30
CA ASP A 490 26.51 -3.26 -17.55
C ASP A 490 27.32 -3.04 -16.25
N ALA A 491 26.69 -2.88 -15.09
CA ALA A 491 27.36 -2.82 -13.81
C ALA A 491 28.13 -4.13 -13.50
N ASP A 492 29.20 -4.04 -12.71
CA ASP A 492 29.98 -5.21 -12.32
C ASP A 492 29.18 -6.17 -11.44
N LEU A 493 28.27 -5.63 -10.64
CA LEU A 493 27.32 -6.39 -9.83
C LEU A 493 25.99 -5.63 -9.73
N VAL A 494 24.88 -6.30 -9.98
CA VAL A 494 23.54 -5.74 -9.84
C VAL A 494 22.74 -6.57 -8.84
N PHE A 495 22.25 -5.92 -7.79
CA PHE A 495 21.27 -6.50 -6.88
C PHE A 495 19.86 -6.03 -7.22
N THR A 496 18.87 -6.91 -7.08
CA THR A 496 17.45 -6.58 -7.13
C THR A 496 16.80 -7.09 -5.85
N SER A 497 16.27 -6.17 -5.02
CA SER A 497 15.68 -6.50 -3.72
C SER A 497 14.16 -6.39 -3.69
N PHE A 498 13.51 -5.82 -4.72
CA PHE A 498 12.07 -5.60 -4.85
C PHE A 498 11.44 -4.77 -3.73
N SER A 499 12.25 -4.26 -2.81
CA SER A 499 11.80 -3.51 -1.65
C SER A 499 12.95 -2.68 -1.05
N PRO A 500 12.71 -1.42 -0.65
CA PRO A 500 13.71 -0.58 0.00
C PRO A 500 13.72 -0.74 1.55
N THR A 501 13.14 -1.82 2.06
CA THR A 501 13.02 -2.05 3.51
C THR A 501 14.36 -2.42 4.14
N VAL A 502 14.53 -2.15 5.44
CA VAL A 502 15.76 -2.47 6.16
C VAL A 502 16.16 -3.94 6.04
N PRO A 503 15.25 -4.94 6.17
CA PRO A 503 15.60 -6.33 5.92
C PRO A 503 16.14 -6.59 4.51
N SER A 504 15.58 -5.94 3.48
CA SER A 504 16.05 -6.10 2.10
C SER A 504 17.43 -5.49 1.88
N LEU A 505 17.69 -4.34 2.48
CA LEU A 505 19.01 -3.70 2.46
C LEU A 505 20.04 -4.53 3.23
N GLN A 506 19.66 -5.09 4.39
CA GLN A 506 20.53 -5.95 5.18
C GLN A 506 20.86 -7.26 4.45
N ALA A 507 19.90 -7.85 3.71
CA ALA A 507 20.15 -9.04 2.89
C ALA A 507 21.22 -8.78 1.81
N ILE A 508 21.25 -7.57 1.24
CA ILE A 508 22.32 -7.16 0.32
C ILE A 508 23.67 -7.07 1.06
N CYS A 509 23.67 -6.46 2.25
CA CYS A 509 24.88 -6.33 3.04
C CYS A 509 25.47 -7.69 3.44
N ASP A 510 24.60 -8.61 3.88
CA ASP A 510 24.98 -9.98 4.25
C ASP A 510 25.63 -10.71 3.07
N HIS A 511 25.01 -10.59 1.87
CA HIS A 511 25.56 -11.17 0.65
C HIS A 511 26.92 -10.55 0.25
N LEU A 512 27.06 -9.23 0.39
CA LEU A 512 28.34 -8.55 0.09
C LEU A 512 29.43 -8.97 1.06
N ALA A 513 29.11 -9.07 2.36
CA ALA A 513 30.05 -9.54 3.38
C ALA A 513 30.46 -10.99 3.14
N GLU A 514 29.51 -11.89 2.87
CA GLU A 514 29.82 -13.32 2.63
C GLU A 514 30.73 -13.54 1.42
N LYS A 515 30.59 -12.71 0.38
CA LYS A 515 31.25 -12.98 -0.91
C LYS A 515 32.48 -12.12 -1.19
N TYR A 516 32.58 -10.93 -0.57
CA TYR A 516 33.61 -9.92 -0.90
C TYR A 516 34.38 -9.38 0.33
N GLU A 517 34.13 -9.86 1.55
CA GLU A 517 35.01 -9.71 2.71
C GLU A 517 36.09 -10.80 2.69
#